data_f0d273f72e73392d266c6284321167a2
#
_entry.id   f0d273f72e73392d266c6284321167a2
#
_cell.length_a   1.000
_cell.length_b   1.000
_cell.length_c   1.000
_cell.angle_alpha   90.00
_cell.angle_beta   90.00
_cell.angle_gamma   90.00
#
_symmetry.space_group_name_H-M   'P 1'
#
loop_
_entity.id
_entity.type
_entity.pdbx_description
1 polymer ?
#
loop_
_entity_poly.entity_id
_entity_poly.type
_entity_poly.pdbx_seq_one_letter_code
_entity_poly.pdbx_strand_id
1 'polypeptide(L)'
;MPQLLPLRLRDVAGRRAAATAAAAATESDPEELEPIGVETQALPVFDSELERTGPLSIIAPRRIGESDLAVYPLSLGASVFGWTADGETSLRILDRFSHHGGNFIDTADSYVGGRSEVLIGKWMRERGNRDGTVVATKVGRHHENPGLGSVSIVRAVEASLERLQTDYIDLLYFHDDDPEVPLEDSLATVEWLIESGKVRYLAASNFSADRLIEARILSSTGLPKFIAVQTQYNLMHRSEFESALRIVASAQGLAVMPYYALANGFLTGKYRSKDDLNADARSIRAAAYVNRRGQRVLAALDRVAAEHESSPASIAIAWLLAKRNVVAPVASASRPEQVDALLAAAGIRLTRAQMLELDRVSE
;
A
#
# COMPACT_ATOMS: atom_id res chain seq x y z
N MET A 1 -45.46 -6.32 32.05
CA MET A 1 -45.20 -7.71 31.64
C MET A 1 -46.04 -8.04 30.43
N PRO A 2 -45.45 -8.36 29.30
CA PRO A 2 -45.93 -9.43 28.43
C PRO A 2 -44.79 -10.40 28.10
N GLN A 3 -45.21 -11.64 27.92
CA GLN A 3 -44.48 -12.88 27.91
C GLN A 3 -43.63 -13.08 26.64
N LEU A 4 -42.41 -13.60 26.84
CA LEU A 4 -41.53 -14.18 25.82
C LEU A 4 -42.04 -15.53 25.35
N LEU A 5 -42.20 -15.71 24.04
CA LEU A 5 -42.40 -16.98 23.37
C LEU A 5 -41.10 -17.40 22.68
N PRO A 6 -40.69 -18.67 22.79
CA PRO A 6 -39.43 -19.14 22.18
C PRO A 6 -39.64 -19.55 20.73
N LEU A 7 -38.75 -19.07 19.82
CA LEU A 7 -38.65 -19.52 18.45
C LEU A 7 -37.88 -20.85 18.39
N ARG A 8 -38.54 -21.86 17.84
CA ARG A 8 -38.03 -23.22 17.63
C ARG A 8 -37.03 -23.25 16.47
N LEU A 9 -35.91 -23.89 16.73
CA LEU A 9 -34.98 -24.43 15.73
C LEU A 9 -35.74 -25.42 14.84
N ARG A 10 -35.63 -25.29 13.54
CA ARG A 10 -36.00 -26.30 12.56
C ARG A 10 -34.77 -26.87 11.89
N ASP A 11 -34.59 -28.16 12.06
CA ASP A 11 -33.68 -29.07 11.39
C ASP A 11 -33.66 -28.88 9.87
N VAL A 12 -32.46 -28.82 9.29
CA VAL A 12 -32.19 -29.10 7.87
C VAL A 12 -31.14 -30.21 7.81
N ALA A 13 -31.60 -31.42 8.02
CA ALA A 13 -30.92 -32.62 7.56
C ALA A 13 -31.72 -33.22 6.40
N GLY A 14 -31.07 -33.52 5.30
CA GLY A 14 -31.58 -34.44 4.30
C GLY A 14 -31.90 -33.85 2.93
N ARG A 15 -30.95 -33.99 2.01
CA ARG A 15 -31.17 -34.54 0.64
C ARG A 15 -29.82 -34.80 -0.04
N ARG A 16 -29.25 -35.95 0.21
CA ARG A 16 -28.42 -36.69 -0.75
C ARG A 16 -29.30 -37.81 -1.30
N ALA A 17 -29.47 -37.92 -2.61
CA ALA A 17 -29.48 -39.17 -3.38
C ALA A 17 -29.99 -38.95 -4.81
N ALA A 18 -29.23 -39.51 -5.71
CA ALA A 18 -29.63 -40.17 -6.95
C ALA A 18 -29.86 -39.31 -8.22
N ALA A 19 -28.93 -39.43 -9.14
CA ALA A 19 -29.21 -39.76 -10.53
C ALA A 19 -27.97 -40.38 -11.19
N THR A 20 -27.95 -41.70 -11.23
CA THR A 20 -27.14 -42.55 -12.12
C THR A 20 -28.06 -43.07 -13.22
N ALA A 21 -27.51 -43.29 -14.42
CA ALA A 21 -28.04 -43.92 -15.65
C ALA A 21 -28.62 -42.90 -16.65
N ALA A 22 -28.31 -42.95 -17.95
CA ALA A 22 -27.96 -44.10 -18.79
C ALA A 22 -27.16 -43.58 -20.03
N ALA A 23 -26.20 -44.38 -20.45
CA ALA A 23 -25.53 -44.33 -21.74
C ALA A 23 -26.43 -44.92 -22.84
N ALA A 24 -26.46 -44.28 -24.01
CA ALA A 24 -26.75 -44.96 -25.26
C ALA A 24 -26.04 -44.27 -26.39
N ALA A 25 -25.20 -45.00 -27.08
CA ALA A 25 -24.40 -44.63 -28.22
C ALA A 25 -25.25 -44.41 -29.49
N THR A 26 -24.90 -43.44 -30.29
CA THR A 26 -25.08 -43.49 -31.74
C THR A 26 -23.83 -42.94 -32.38
N GLU A 27 -23.12 -43.84 -33.09
CA GLU A 27 -22.05 -43.52 -34.02
C GLU A 27 -22.63 -42.69 -35.19
N SER A 28 -21.96 -41.60 -35.55
CA SER A 28 -22.08 -40.93 -36.84
C SER A 28 -20.70 -40.47 -37.25
N ASP A 29 -20.38 -40.75 -38.52
CA ASP A 29 -19.09 -40.56 -39.21
C ASP A 29 -18.44 -39.17 -39.04
N PRO A 30 -17.12 -39.09 -39.15
CA PRO A 30 -16.39 -37.80 -39.05
C PRO A 30 -16.46 -37.06 -40.41
N GLU A 31 -17.21 -35.96 -40.43
CA GLU A 31 -17.06 -34.94 -41.46
C GLU A 31 -15.71 -34.19 -41.24
N GLU A 32 -14.88 -34.17 -42.28
CA GLU A 32 -13.65 -33.41 -42.38
C GLU A 32 -13.96 -31.92 -42.20
N LEU A 33 -13.58 -31.35 -41.06
CA LEU A 33 -13.57 -29.91 -40.83
C LEU A 33 -12.26 -29.33 -41.35
N GLU A 34 -12.34 -28.49 -42.37
CA GLU A 34 -11.25 -27.64 -42.86
C GLU A 34 -10.66 -26.79 -41.68
N PRO A 35 -9.32 -26.57 -41.65
CA PRO A 35 -8.72 -25.78 -40.59
C PRO A 35 -9.11 -24.32 -40.73
N ILE A 36 -9.83 -23.78 -39.75
CA ILE A 36 -10.06 -22.34 -39.60
C ILE A 36 -8.70 -21.69 -39.34
N GLY A 37 -8.24 -20.89 -40.30
CA GLY A 37 -7.04 -20.09 -40.19
C GLY A 37 -7.15 -19.11 -39.00
N VAL A 38 -6.50 -19.43 -37.88
CA VAL A 38 -6.29 -18.50 -36.79
C VAL A 38 -5.17 -17.56 -37.23
N GLU A 39 -5.53 -16.36 -37.65
CA GLU A 39 -4.56 -15.27 -37.75
C GLU A 39 -3.98 -15.04 -36.34
N THR A 40 -2.79 -15.54 -36.12
CA THR A 40 -1.97 -15.18 -34.96
C THR A 40 -1.59 -13.70 -35.10
N GLN A 41 -2.38 -12.81 -34.48
CA GLN A 41 -1.92 -11.46 -34.23
C GLN A 41 -0.66 -11.57 -33.37
N ALA A 42 0.47 -11.17 -33.94
CA ALA A 42 1.74 -11.10 -33.22
C ALA A 42 1.54 -10.21 -31.99
N LEU A 43 1.82 -10.78 -30.84
CA LEU A 43 1.91 -10.02 -29.59
C LEU A 43 2.89 -8.85 -29.81
N PRO A 44 2.62 -7.65 -29.27
CA PRO A 44 3.52 -6.52 -29.43
C PRO A 44 4.91 -6.91 -28.92
N VAL A 45 5.91 -6.72 -29.79
CA VAL A 45 7.32 -6.92 -29.48
C VAL A 45 7.65 -6.01 -28.30
N PHE A 46 7.92 -6.58 -27.14
CA PHE A 46 8.42 -5.85 -25.98
C PHE A 46 9.75 -5.21 -26.34
N ASP A 47 9.83 -3.91 -26.08
CA ASP A 47 10.97 -3.06 -26.39
C ASP A 47 12.26 -3.62 -25.76
N SER A 48 13.27 -3.86 -26.58
CA SER A 48 14.55 -4.49 -26.21
C SER A 48 15.44 -3.63 -25.30
N GLU A 49 14.97 -2.47 -24.84
CA GLU A 49 15.67 -1.65 -23.85
C GLU A 49 15.58 -2.17 -22.40
N LEU A 50 14.77 -3.19 -22.13
CA LEU A 50 14.62 -3.80 -20.80
C LEU A 50 15.77 -4.75 -20.40
N GLU A 51 16.70 -5.09 -21.31
CA GLU A 51 17.76 -6.08 -21.05
C GLU A 51 19.04 -5.53 -20.39
N ARG A 52 19.06 -4.30 -19.90
CA ARG A 52 20.25 -3.70 -19.27
C ARG A 52 20.24 -3.66 -17.74
N THR A 53 19.69 -4.63 -17.07
CA THR A 53 19.94 -4.79 -15.65
C THR A 53 20.60 -6.14 -15.39
N GLY A 54 21.86 -6.10 -14.89
CA GLY A 54 22.53 -7.29 -14.35
C GLY A 54 21.67 -7.99 -13.30
N PRO A 55 22.06 -9.17 -12.80
CA PRO A 55 21.21 -9.99 -11.95
C PRO A 55 20.71 -9.13 -10.77
N LEU A 56 19.37 -8.92 -10.73
CA LEU A 56 18.72 -8.23 -9.62
C LEU A 56 19.11 -9.00 -8.35
N SER A 57 19.81 -8.35 -7.44
CA SER A 57 20.06 -8.95 -6.14
C SER A 57 18.70 -9.30 -5.55
N ILE A 58 18.50 -10.56 -5.17
CA ILE A 58 17.23 -11.02 -4.59
C ILE A 58 16.96 -10.18 -3.35
N ILE A 59 16.01 -9.24 -3.46
CA ILE A 59 15.59 -8.42 -2.34
C ILE A 59 14.71 -9.28 -1.45
N ALA A 60 15.15 -9.52 -0.22
CA ALA A 60 14.37 -10.28 0.73
C ALA A 60 13.10 -9.50 1.12
N PRO A 61 11.91 -10.12 0.99
CA PRO A 61 10.67 -9.50 1.43
C PRO A 61 10.70 -9.23 2.93
N ARG A 62 9.96 -8.20 3.36
CA ARG A 62 9.78 -7.86 4.79
C ARG A 62 8.36 -8.21 5.22
N ARG A 63 8.24 -8.74 6.43
CA ARG A 63 6.93 -9.05 7.01
C ARG A 63 6.30 -7.80 7.63
N ILE A 64 5.00 -7.60 7.42
CA ILE A 64 4.23 -6.52 8.06
C ILE A 64 3.82 -6.96 9.47
N GLY A 65 4.52 -6.48 10.49
CA GLY A 65 4.23 -6.81 11.89
C GLY A 65 4.06 -8.31 12.14
N GLU A 66 3.05 -8.66 12.91
CA GLU A 66 2.71 -10.06 13.24
C GLU A 66 1.67 -10.64 12.22
N SER A 67 1.91 -10.47 10.92
CA SER A 67 1.06 -11.04 9.87
C SER A 67 1.83 -12.02 9.00
N ASP A 68 1.15 -12.69 8.07
CA ASP A 68 1.75 -13.48 7.00
C ASP A 68 2.08 -12.65 5.74
N LEU A 69 1.77 -11.34 5.75
CA LEU A 69 2.02 -10.45 4.62
C LEU A 69 3.51 -10.22 4.45
N ALA A 70 4.09 -10.83 3.41
CA ALA A 70 5.47 -10.64 2.99
C ALA A 70 5.52 -9.68 1.80
N VAL A 71 6.11 -8.51 1.98
CA VAL A 71 6.09 -7.43 1.00
C VAL A 71 7.49 -7.02 0.55
N TYR A 72 7.60 -6.58 -0.70
CA TYR A 72 8.78 -5.85 -1.14
C TYR A 72 9.00 -4.64 -0.20
N PRO A 73 10.25 -4.30 0.18
CA PRO A 73 10.51 -3.22 1.14
C PRO A 73 10.31 -1.81 0.56
N LEU A 74 9.25 -1.65 -0.20
CA LEU A 74 8.71 -0.41 -0.71
C LEU A 74 7.22 -0.59 -0.97
N SER A 75 6.41 0.36 -0.54
CA SER A 75 5.00 0.45 -0.90
C SER A 75 4.81 1.48 -2.01
N LEU A 76 4.17 1.09 -3.10
CA LEU A 76 3.81 2.00 -4.17
C LEU A 76 2.59 2.83 -3.76
N GLY A 77 2.82 4.11 -3.47
CA GLY A 77 1.76 5.04 -3.10
C GLY A 77 0.94 5.48 -4.31
N ALA A 78 -0.34 5.18 -4.31
CA ALA A 78 -1.26 5.41 -5.42
C ALA A 78 -2.05 6.73 -5.33
N SER A 79 -1.70 7.64 -4.42
CA SER A 79 -2.39 8.94 -4.25
C SER A 79 -2.38 9.85 -5.49
N VAL A 80 -1.57 9.51 -6.46
CA VAL A 80 -1.39 10.26 -7.73
C VAL A 80 -2.18 9.66 -8.88
N PHE A 81 -2.70 8.46 -8.73
CA PHE A 81 -3.42 7.74 -9.77
C PHE A 81 -4.76 8.38 -10.05
N GLY A 82 -5.00 8.68 -11.32
CA GLY A 82 -6.18 9.43 -11.75
C GLY A 82 -6.12 10.93 -11.47
N TRP A 83 -4.97 11.44 -10.98
CA TRP A 83 -4.72 12.86 -10.74
C TRP A 83 -3.51 13.34 -11.57
N THR A 84 -2.28 13.26 -11.01
CA THR A 84 -1.05 13.67 -11.72
C THR A 84 -0.47 12.55 -12.61
N ALA A 85 -0.89 11.31 -12.42
CA ALA A 85 -0.73 10.20 -13.34
C ALA A 85 -2.14 9.82 -13.86
N ASP A 86 -2.37 9.94 -15.17
CA ASP A 86 -3.61 9.52 -15.78
C ASP A 86 -3.79 7.99 -15.71
N GLY A 87 -4.91 7.48 -16.24
CA GLY A 87 -5.22 6.06 -16.15
C GLY A 87 -4.20 5.16 -16.83
N GLU A 88 -3.75 5.51 -18.03
CA GLU A 88 -2.77 4.72 -18.79
C GLU A 88 -1.40 4.75 -18.10
N THR A 89 -0.94 5.92 -17.71
CA THR A 89 0.31 6.10 -16.99
C THR A 89 0.29 5.33 -15.66
N SER A 90 -0.84 5.33 -14.93
CA SER A 90 -1.01 4.59 -13.68
C SER A 90 -0.86 3.09 -13.90
N LEU A 91 -1.48 2.52 -14.95
CA LEU A 91 -1.33 1.11 -15.29
C LEU A 91 0.12 0.74 -15.64
N ARG A 92 0.80 1.58 -16.41
CA ARG A 92 2.23 1.36 -16.74
C ARG A 92 3.15 1.44 -15.52
N ILE A 93 2.85 2.33 -14.56
CA ILE A 93 3.57 2.39 -13.28
C ILE A 93 3.37 1.09 -12.49
N LEU A 94 2.14 0.59 -12.40
CA LEU A 94 1.80 -0.68 -11.73
C LEU A 94 2.49 -1.87 -12.40
N ASP A 95 2.46 -1.95 -13.74
CA ASP A 95 3.14 -2.99 -14.52
C ASP A 95 4.64 -2.98 -14.24
N ARG A 96 5.28 -1.80 -14.29
CA ARG A 96 6.72 -1.69 -14.04
C ARG A 96 7.08 -2.07 -12.60
N PHE A 97 6.28 -1.64 -11.62
CA PHE A 97 6.48 -1.99 -10.22
C PHE A 97 6.39 -3.50 -9.99
N SER A 98 5.34 -4.14 -10.51
CA SER A 98 5.12 -5.59 -10.40
C SER A 98 6.18 -6.40 -11.14
N HIS A 99 6.58 -5.98 -12.35
CA HIS A 99 7.61 -6.65 -13.16
C HIS A 99 8.95 -6.74 -12.42
N HIS A 100 9.28 -5.74 -11.60
CA HIS A 100 10.50 -5.71 -10.77
C HIS A 100 10.33 -6.32 -9.36
N GLY A 101 9.28 -7.09 -9.14
CA GLY A 101 9.03 -7.81 -7.88
C GLY A 101 8.33 -6.99 -6.81
N GLY A 102 7.90 -5.75 -7.11
CA GLY A 102 7.05 -4.97 -6.22
C GLY A 102 5.66 -5.59 -6.11
N ASN A 103 5.18 -5.79 -4.89
CA ASN A 103 3.90 -6.46 -4.63
C ASN A 103 3.03 -5.73 -3.61
N PHE A 104 3.43 -4.54 -3.14
CA PHE A 104 2.70 -3.82 -2.10
C PHE A 104 2.23 -2.45 -2.60
N ILE A 105 0.91 -2.27 -2.70
CA ILE A 105 0.27 -1.05 -3.18
C ILE A 105 -0.50 -0.40 -2.04
N ASP A 106 -0.29 0.90 -1.84
CA ASP A 106 -0.96 1.73 -0.83
C ASP A 106 -1.91 2.72 -1.51
N THR A 107 -3.20 2.60 -1.25
CA THR A 107 -4.25 3.50 -1.72
C THR A 107 -5.12 4.01 -0.58
N ALA A 108 -6.25 4.64 -0.88
CA ALA A 108 -7.30 5.04 0.06
C ALA A 108 -8.62 5.26 -0.69
N ASP A 109 -9.74 5.09 0.01
CA ASP A 109 -11.09 5.39 -0.48
C ASP A 109 -11.24 6.84 -0.96
N SER A 110 -10.56 7.77 -0.30
CA SER A 110 -10.61 9.21 -0.56
C SER A 110 -9.68 9.68 -1.70
N TYR A 111 -8.75 8.84 -2.20
CA TYR A 111 -7.82 9.26 -3.25
C TYR A 111 -8.56 9.47 -4.57
N VAL A 112 -8.67 10.76 -4.95
CA VAL A 112 -9.40 11.21 -6.14
C VAL A 112 -10.85 10.66 -6.16
N GLY A 113 -11.51 10.64 -4.98
CA GLY A 113 -12.87 10.13 -4.84
C GLY A 113 -13.02 8.65 -5.20
N GLY A 114 -12.04 7.83 -4.82
CA GLY A 114 -12.02 6.38 -5.09
C GLY A 114 -11.44 5.98 -6.45
N ARG A 115 -11.11 6.94 -7.33
CA ARG A 115 -10.59 6.63 -8.68
C ARG A 115 -9.27 5.86 -8.63
N SER A 116 -8.44 6.09 -7.61
CA SER A 116 -7.21 5.32 -7.41
C SER A 116 -7.50 3.82 -7.24
N GLU A 117 -8.48 3.47 -6.41
CA GLU A 117 -8.91 2.08 -6.20
C GLU A 117 -9.48 1.46 -7.48
N VAL A 118 -10.28 2.21 -8.26
CA VAL A 118 -10.82 1.75 -9.56
C VAL A 118 -9.70 1.39 -10.53
N LEU A 119 -8.64 2.20 -10.62
CA LEU A 119 -7.50 1.93 -11.49
C LEU A 119 -6.71 0.70 -11.05
N ILE A 120 -6.51 0.52 -9.74
CA ILE A 120 -5.84 -0.66 -9.17
C ILE A 120 -6.68 -1.91 -9.42
N GLY A 121 -7.99 -1.87 -9.16
CA GLY A 121 -8.91 -2.98 -9.41
C GLY A 121 -8.94 -3.40 -10.88
N LYS A 122 -9.04 -2.44 -11.80
CA LYS A 122 -8.93 -2.68 -13.23
C LYS A 122 -7.62 -3.39 -13.57
N TRP A 123 -6.48 -2.88 -13.07
CA TRP A 123 -5.16 -3.47 -13.31
C TRP A 123 -5.06 -4.90 -12.80
N MET A 124 -5.49 -5.16 -11.55
CA MET A 124 -5.44 -6.51 -10.98
C MET A 124 -6.28 -7.51 -11.78
N ARG A 125 -7.48 -7.10 -12.20
CA ARG A 125 -8.36 -7.95 -13.03
C ARG A 125 -7.75 -8.22 -14.40
N GLU A 126 -7.22 -7.21 -15.09
CA GLU A 126 -6.63 -7.36 -16.43
C GLU A 126 -5.35 -8.19 -16.42
N ARG A 127 -4.58 -8.18 -15.34
CA ARG A 127 -3.34 -8.94 -15.19
C ARG A 127 -3.51 -10.28 -14.47
N GLY A 128 -4.67 -10.55 -13.87
CA GLY A 128 -4.94 -11.78 -13.12
C GLY A 128 -3.97 -11.98 -11.94
N ASN A 129 -3.54 -10.91 -11.28
CA ASN A 129 -2.46 -10.95 -10.29
C ASN A 129 -2.88 -10.56 -8.86
N ARG A 130 -4.18 -10.62 -8.54
CA ARG A 130 -4.69 -10.25 -7.21
C ARG A 130 -4.00 -11.02 -6.08
N ASP A 131 -3.81 -12.32 -6.22
CA ASP A 131 -3.23 -13.17 -5.18
C ASP A 131 -1.75 -12.87 -4.91
N GLY A 132 -1.04 -12.35 -5.91
CA GLY A 132 0.36 -11.92 -5.77
C GLY A 132 0.52 -10.48 -5.31
N THR A 133 -0.57 -9.73 -5.15
CA THR A 133 -0.56 -8.30 -4.82
C THR A 133 -1.12 -8.06 -3.43
N VAL A 134 -0.34 -7.46 -2.55
CA VAL A 134 -0.80 -6.96 -1.25
C VAL A 134 -1.38 -5.56 -1.43
N VAL A 135 -2.67 -5.40 -1.19
CA VAL A 135 -3.38 -4.13 -1.32
C VAL A 135 -3.70 -3.57 0.06
N ALA A 136 -3.17 -2.38 0.34
CA ALA A 136 -3.59 -1.59 1.48
C ALA A 136 -4.50 -0.45 1.03
N THR A 137 -5.65 -0.31 1.65
CA THR A 137 -6.51 0.87 1.50
C THR A 137 -6.88 1.46 2.84
N LYS A 138 -7.48 2.65 2.83
CA LYS A 138 -7.78 3.41 4.05
C LYS A 138 -9.22 3.90 4.02
N VAL A 139 -9.86 3.96 5.17
CA VAL A 139 -11.23 4.45 5.36
C VAL A 139 -11.28 5.58 6.40
N GLY A 140 -12.34 6.36 6.37
CA GLY A 140 -12.61 7.43 7.35
C GLY A 140 -12.49 8.86 6.79
N ARG A 141 -11.85 9.06 5.61
CA ARG A 141 -11.71 10.38 4.98
C ARG A 141 -12.57 10.59 3.74
N HIS A 142 -13.28 9.58 3.27
CA HIS A 142 -14.14 9.74 2.12
C HIS A 142 -15.38 10.57 2.47
N HIS A 143 -15.74 11.53 1.63
CA HIS A 143 -16.85 12.46 1.91
C HIS A 143 -18.22 11.79 2.04
N GLU A 144 -18.43 10.64 1.41
CA GLU A 144 -19.67 9.86 1.51
C GLU A 144 -19.72 8.99 2.78
N ASN A 145 -18.57 8.58 3.31
CA ASN A 145 -18.47 7.71 4.48
C ASN A 145 -17.39 8.26 5.45
N PRO A 146 -17.59 9.45 6.02
CA PRO A 146 -16.61 10.08 6.91
C PRO A 146 -16.59 9.42 8.29
N GLY A 147 -15.42 9.50 8.95
CA GLY A 147 -15.23 9.04 10.31
C GLY A 147 -15.14 7.53 10.47
N LEU A 148 -15.03 7.08 11.72
CA LEU A 148 -14.82 5.68 12.08
C LEU A 148 -16.03 5.03 12.76
N GLY A 149 -17.23 5.60 12.59
CA GLY A 149 -18.47 4.96 13.04
C GLY A 149 -18.75 3.67 12.26
N SER A 150 -19.39 2.70 12.93
CA SER A 150 -19.62 1.35 12.38
C SER A 150 -20.24 1.34 10.98
N VAL A 151 -21.28 2.17 10.77
CA VAL A 151 -21.95 2.26 9.45
C VAL A 151 -21.02 2.84 8.39
N SER A 152 -20.23 3.87 8.74
CA SER A 152 -19.26 4.49 7.82
C SER A 152 -18.17 3.51 7.41
N ILE A 153 -17.58 2.78 8.38
CA ILE A 153 -16.55 1.77 8.12
C ILE A 153 -17.08 0.69 7.17
N VAL A 154 -18.25 0.10 7.48
CA VAL A 154 -18.81 -0.99 6.66
C VAL A 154 -19.08 -0.51 5.23
N ARG A 155 -19.74 0.65 5.06
CA ARG A 155 -20.01 1.21 3.73
C ARG A 155 -18.73 1.56 2.96
N ALA A 156 -17.74 2.13 3.63
CA ALA A 156 -16.46 2.45 3.02
C ALA A 156 -15.73 1.20 2.54
N VAL A 157 -15.69 0.14 3.35
CA VAL A 157 -15.06 -1.15 2.97
C VAL A 157 -15.79 -1.80 1.80
N GLU A 158 -17.13 -1.88 1.83
CA GLU A 158 -17.92 -2.44 0.71
C GLU A 158 -17.66 -1.67 -0.60
N ALA A 159 -17.69 -0.34 -0.55
CA ALA A 159 -17.41 0.49 -1.71
C ALA A 159 -15.96 0.35 -2.20
N SER A 160 -14.98 0.16 -1.29
CA SER A 160 -13.58 -0.11 -1.65
C SER A 160 -13.42 -1.46 -2.32
N LEU A 161 -14.07 -2.52 -1.83
CA LEU A 161 -14.08 -3.86 -2.44
C LEU A 161 -14.65 -3.83 -3.86
N GLU A 162 -15.76 -3.11 -4.06
CA GLU A 162 -16.36 -2.92 -5.38
C GLU A 162 -15.39 -2.20 -6.34
N ARG A 163 -14.78 -1.08 -5.92
CA ARG A 163 -13.84 -0.32 -6.75
C ARG A 163 -12.56 -1.11 -7.05
N LEU A 164 -12.04 -1.85 -6.07
CA LEU A 164 -10.87 -2.72 -6.20
C LEU A 164 -11.16 -4.01 -6.96
N GLN A 165 -12.45 -4.35 -7.17
CA GLN A 165 -12.91 -5.57 -7.85
C GLN A 165 -12.31 -6.84 -7.22
N THR A 166 -12.40 -6.94 -5.90
CA THR A 166 -11.87 -8.03 -5.08
C THR A 166 -12.78 -8.30 -3.90
N ASP A 167 -12.73 -9.51 -3.36
CA ASP A 167 -13.56 -9.92 -2.22
C ASP A 167 -12.90 -9.61 -0.87
N TYR A 168 -11.62 -9.21 -0.87
CA TYR A 168 -10.87 -8.94 0.36
C TYR A 168 -9.85 -7.80 0.21
N ILE A 169 -9.56 -7.15 1.34
CA ILE A 169 -8.49 -6.17 1.53
C ILE A 169 -7.40 -6.81 2.40
N ASP A 170 -6.14 -6.77 1.97
CA ASP A 170 -5.04 -7.34 2.75
C ASP A 170 -4.75 -6.52 4.01
N LEU A 171 -4.72 -5.19 3.89
CA LEU A 171 -4.44 -4.28 5.00
C LEU A 171 -5.38 -3.09 4.97
N LEU A 172 -6.28 -3.01 5.94
CA LEU A 172 -7.16 -1.86 6.12
C LEU A 172 -6.52 -0.87 7.09
N TYR A 173 -6.42 0.39 6.71
CA TYR A 173 -6.05 1.47 7.62
C TYR A 173 -7.26 2.27 8.08
N PHE A 174 -7.33 2.60 9.34
CA PHE A 174 -8.00 3.83 9.75
C PHE A 174 -7.13 5.00 9.30
N HIS A 175 -7.66 5.86 8.41
CA HIS A 175 -6.89 6.91 7.75
C HIS A 175 -6.46 8.02 8.71
N ASP A 176 -7.32 8.32 9.68
CA ASP A 176 -7.09 9.15 10.86
C ASP A 176 -7.75 8.53 12.08
N ASP A 177 -7.37 9.01 13.25
CA ASP A 177 -8.13 8.82 14.48
C ASP A 177 -9.47 9.61 14.41
N ASP A 178 -10.48 9.06 15.06
CA ASP A 178 -11.79 9.71 15.19
C ASP A 178 -12.14 9.81 16.68
N PRO A 179 -11.86 10.95 17.35
CA PRO A 179 -12.11 11.12 18.76
C PRO A 179 -13.60 11.18 19.13
N GLU A 180 -14.49 11.37 18.16
CA GLU A 180 -15.94 11.42 18.38
C GLU A 180 -16.57 10.01 18.47
N VAL A 181 -15.82 8.97 18.04
CA VAL A 181 -16.27 7.59 18.08
C VAL A 181 -15.44 6.79 19.08
N PRO A 182 -16.05 6.02 20.00
CA PRO A 182 -15.31 5.10 20.84
C PRO A 182 -14.49 4.13 19.99
N LEU A 183 -13.18 4.05 20.24
CA LEU A 183 -12.28 3.19 19.46
C LEU A 183 -12.69 1.72 19.54
N GLU A 184 -13.28 1.30 20.65
CA GLU A 184 -13.83 -0.04 20.85
C GLU A 184 -14.89 -0.38 19.79
N ASP A 185 -15.82 0.53 19.49
CA ASP A 185 -16.89 0.34 18.49
C ASP A 185 -16.31 0.18 17.07
N SER A 186 -15.28 1.00 16.75
CA SER A 186 -14.58 0.91 15.48
C SER A 186 -13.83 -0.41 15.34
N LEU A 187 -13.14 -0.87 16.40
CA LEU A 187 -12.42 -2.14 16.43
C LEU A 187 -13.38 -3.34 16.33
N ALA A 188 -14.49 -3.33 17.06
CA ALA A 188 -15.51 -4.38 16.98
C ALA A 188 -16.13 -4.48 15.58
N THR A 189 -16.31 -3.34 14.90
CA THR A 189 -16.77 -3.33 13.51
C THR A 189 -15.77 -4.00 12.57
N VAL A 190 -14.47 -3.74 12.76
CA VAL A 190 -13.43 -4.38 11.94
C VAL A 190 -13.26 -5.86 12.30
N GLU A 191 -13.49 -6.27 13.56
CA GLU A 191 -13.52 -7.68 13.94
C GLU A 191 -14.51 -8.45 13.07
N TRP A 192 -15.75 -7.97 12.95
CA TRP A 192 -16.75 -8.55 12.07
C TRP A 192 -16.31 -8.58 10.59
N LEU A 193 -15.62 -7.54 10.09
CA LEU A 193 -15.09 -7.52 8.73
C LEU A 193 -13.96 -8.54 8.52
N ILE A 194 -13.16 -8.80 9.55
CA ILE A 194 -12.11 -9.84 9.53
C ILE A 194 -12.77 -11.23 9.56
N GLU A 195 -13.73 -11.48 10.46
CA GLU A 195 -14.44 -12.74 10.55
C GLU A 195 -15.21 -13.09 9.27
N SER A 196 -15.76 -12.06 8.58
CA SER A 196 -16.41 -12.23 7.27
C SER A 196 -15.44 -12.39 6.09
N GLY A 197 -14.13 -12.33 6.33
CA GLY A 197 -13.08 -12.49 5.32
C GLY A 197 -12.87 -11.28 4.40
N LYS A 198 -13.55 -10.15 4.66
CA LYS A 198 -13.45 -8.93 3.84
C LYS A 198 -12.18 -8.12 4.11
N VAL A 199 -11.61 -8.24 5.30
CA VAL A 199 -10.37 -7.60 5.73
C VAL A 199 -9.48 -8.67 6.34
N ARG A 200 -8.19 -8.70 5.97
CA ARG A 200 -7.24 -9.64 6.58
C ARG A 200 -6.57 -9.05 7.82
N TYR A 201 -6.11 -7.81 7.74
CA TYR A 201 -5.39 -7.15 8.82
C TYR A 201 -5.76 -5.68 8.95
N LEU A 202 -5.66 -5.18 10.18
CA LEU A 202 -5.94 -3.79 10.53
C LEU A 202 -4.64 -3.03 10.85
N ALA A 203 -4.59 -1.75 10.46
CA ALA A 203 -3.49 -0.84 10.75
C ALA A 203 -4.01 0.58 11.05
N ALA A 204 -3.18 1.40 11.68
CA ALA A 204 -3.48 2.78 12.01
C ALA A 204 -2.69 3.75 11.11
N SER A 205 -3.32 4.87 10.72
CA SER A 205 -2.63 5.99 10.09
C SER A 205 -2.94 7.27 10.86
N ASN A 206 -1.93 8.11 11.10
CA ASN A 206 -2.04 9.37 11.84
C ASN A 206 -2.57 9.23 13.29
N PHE A 207 -2.36 8.10 13.92
CA PHE A 207 -2.68 7.87 15.31
C PHE A 207 -1.55 8.37 16.23
N SER A 208 -1.93 8.96 17.35
CA SER A 208 -0.99 9.33 18.41
C SER A 208 -0.46 8.10 19.16
N ALA A 209 0.64 8.27 19.88
CA ALA A 209 1.19 7.24 20.76
C ALA A 209 0.15 6.75 21.78
N ASP A 210 -0.60 7.67 22.39
CA ASP A 210 -1.60 7.36 23.41
C ASP A 210 -2.76 6.55 22.83
N ARG A 211 -3.22 6.89 21.64
CA ARG A 211 -4.29 6.13 20.96
C ARG A 211 -3.83 4.73 20.54
N LEU A 212 -2.56 4.56 20.17
CA LEU A 212 -2.00 3.22 19.92
C LEU A 212 -1.89 2.39 21.21
N ILE A 213 -1.63 3.01 22.36
CA ILE A 213 -1.64 2.34 23.66
C ILE A 213 -3.07 1.91 24.01
N GLU A 214 -4.05 2.80 23.87
CA GLU A 214 -5.47 2.50 24.10
C GLU A 214 -5.93 1.33 23.20
N ALA A 215 -5.65 1.37 21.89
CA ALA A 215 -5.95 0.26 20.98
C ALA A 215 -5.31 -1.06 21.43
N ARG A 216 -4.09 -1.02 21.97
CA ARG A 216 -3.41 -2.21 22.47
C ARG A 216 -4.07 -2.78 23.71
N ILE A 217 -4.56 -1.91 24.61
CA ILE A 217 -5.33 -2.33 25.79
C ILE A 217 -6.63 -3.00 25.35
N LEU A 218 -7.38 -2.38 24.43
CA LEU A 218 -8.61 -2.94 23.88
C LEU A 218 -8.37 -4.28 23.17
N SER A 219 -7.26 -4.42 22.43
CA SER A 219 -6.93 -5.70 21.79
C SER A 219 -6.61 -6.83 22.78
N SER A 220 -6.30 -6.53 24.05
CA SER A 220 -6.11 -7.55 25.09
C SER A 220 -7.43 -8.20 25.53
N THR A 221 -8.57 -7.59 25.20
CA THR A 221 -9.92 -8.16 25.44
C THR A 221 -10.43 -9.03 24.31
N GLY A 222 -9.64 -9.20 23.25
CA GLY A 222 -9.99 -10.03 22.07
C GLY A 222 -10.21 -9.23 20.79
N LEU A 223 -10.36 -7.91 20.84
CA LEU A 223 -10.54 -7.07 19.67
C LEU A 223 -9.30 -7.06 18.75
N PRO A 224 -9.46 -6.77 17.44
CA PRO A 224 -8.37 -6.72 16.49
C PRO A 224 -7.27 -5.76 16.91
N LYS A 225 -6.01 -6.18 16.74
CA LYS A 225 -4.86 -5.32 17.00
C LYS A 225 -4.37 -4.66 15.71
N PHE A 226 -3.84 -3.47 15.82
CA PHE A 226 -3.05 -2.91 14.74
C PHE A 226 -1.75 -3.70 14.56
N ILE A 227 -1.40 -4.01 13.31
CA ILE A 227 -0.13 -4.66 12.95
C ILE A 227 0.89 -3.69 12.37
N ALA A 228 0.43 -2.51 11.96
CA ALA A 228 1.27 -1.46 11.39
C ALA A 228 0.77 -0.07 11.77
N VAL A 229 1.68 0.90 11.69
CA VAL A 229 1.37 2.32 11.77
C VAL A 229 1.95 3.05 10.57
N GLN A 230 1.11 3.85 9.90
CA GLN A 230 1.52 4.72 8.82
C GLN A 230 1.57 6.17 9.31
N THR A 231 2.73 6.81 9.19
CA THR A 231 2.98 8.17 9.71
C THR A 231 3.91 8.96 8.79
N GLN A 232 3.86 10.28 8.87
CA GLN A 232 4.82 11.11 8.13
C GLN A 232 6.22 10.94 8.72
N TYR A 233 7.16 10.42 7.92
CA TYR A 233 8.54 10.27 8.34
C TYR A 233 9.50 10.31 7.15
N ASN A 234 10.43 11.24 7.17
CA ASN A 234 11.47 11.42 6.16
C ASN A 234 12.59 12.34 6.72
N LEU A 235 13.67 12.54 5.98
CA LEU A 235 14.81 13.39 6.40
C LEU A 235 14.42 14.85 6.71
N MET A 236 13.31 15.35 6.20
CA MET A 236 12.83 16.71 6.47
C MET A 236 11.78 16.76 7.59
N HIS A 237 11.22 15.62 8.01
CA HIS A 237 10.17 15.51 9.01
C HIS A 237 10.45 14.29 9.91
N ARG A 238 11.13 14.50 11.03
CA ARG A 238 11.64 13.44 11.92
C ARG A 238 11.02 13.45 13.31
N SER A 239 10.89 14.66 13.89
CA SER A 239 10.64 14.85 15.33
C SER A 239 9.33 14.22 15.81
N GLU A 240 8.29 14.25 15.00
CA GLU A 240 6.98 13.70 15.35
C GLU A 240 7.05 12.19 15.53
N PHE A 241 7.63 11.46 14.57
CA PHE A 241 7.77 10.01 14.69
C PHE A 241 8.85 9.60 15.70
N GLU A 242 10.01 10.26 15.70
CA GLU A 242 11.15 9.87 16.53
C GLU A 242 10.95 10.15 18.04
N SER A 243 9.79 10.67 18.43
CA SER A 243 9.36 10.88 19.83
C SER A 243 8.67 9.63 20.42
N ALA A 244 7.61 9.84 21.20
CA ALA A 244 6.82 8.80 21.85
C ALA A 244 6.29 7.75 20.85
N LEU A 245 5.91 8.16 19.63
CA LEU A 245 5.32 7.27 18.62
C LEU A 245 6.29 6.14 18.24
N ARG A 246 7.59 6.43 18.04
CA ARG A 246 8.61 5.43 17.76
C ARG A 246 8.76 4.42 18.90
N ILE A 247 8.70 4.89 20.15
CA ILE A 247 8.83 4.03 21.33
C ILE A 247 7.65 3.06 21.38
N VAL A 248 6.43 3.57 21.23
CA VAL A 248 5.20 2.76 21.28
C VAL A 248 5.15 1.78 20.11
N ALA A 249 5.43 2.24 18.88
CA ALA A 249 5.47 1.37 17.70
C ALA A 249 6.49 0.21 17.87
N SER A 250 7.67 0.53 18.44
CA SER A 250 8.70 -0.49 18.71
C SER A 250 8.29 -1.47 19.81
N ALA A 251 7.68 -0.98 20.88
CA ALA A 251 7.25 -1.82 22.00
C ALA A 251 6.11 -2.77 21.62
N GLN A 252 5.23 -2.33 20.72
CA GLN A 252 4.10 -3.12 20.23
C GLN A 252 4.44 -3.99 19.01
N GLY A 253 5.66 -3.93 18.49
CA GLY A 253 6.06 -4.69 17.30
C GLY A 253 5.37 -4.22 16.01
N LEU A 254 4.88 -2.98 15.95
CA LEU A 254 4.21 -2.43 14.78
C LEU A 254 5.20 -2.24 13.63
N ALA A 255 4.80 -2.66 12.44
CA ALA A 255 5.48 -2.27 11.21
C ALA A 255 5.26 -0.77 10.95
N VAL A 256 6.33 -0.06 10.64
CA VAL A 256 6.25 1.38 10.33
C VAL A 256 6.27 1.59 8.83
N MET A 257 5.26 2.31 8.32
CA MET A 257 5.06 2.65 6.92
C MET A 257 5.16 4.16 6.74
N PRO A 258 6.37 4.72 6.54
CA PRO A 258 6.54 6.17 6.35
C PRO A 258 5.84 6.67 5.09
N TYR A 259 4.85 7.57 5.21
CA TYR A 259 4.36 8.30 4.04
C TYR A 259 5.13 9.61 3.84
N TYR A 260 4.97 10.21 2.66
CA TYR A 260 5.83 11.32 2.19
C TYR A 260 7.32 11.01 2.30
N ALA A 261 7.71 9.77 2.03
CA ALA A 261 9.09 9.28 2.11
C ALA A 261 10.10 10.19 1.37
N LEU A 262 9.67 10.87 0.30
CA LEU A 262 10.46 11.81 -0.49
C LEU A 262 10.12 13.29 -0.24
N ALA A 263 9.46 13.64 0.87
CA ALA A 263 9.11 15.02 1.23
C ALA A 263 8.45 15.79 0.07
N ASN A 264 7.34 15.26 -0.48
CA ASN A 264 6.65 15.80 -1.67
C ASN A 264 7.54 15.92 -2.93
N GLY A 265 8.58 15.09 -3.02
CA GLY A 265 9.54 15.09 -4.12
C GLY A 265 10.76 16.02 -3.89
N PHE A 266 10.86 16.71 -2.77
CA PHE A 266 12.03 17.54 -2.43
C PHE A 266 13.31 16.69 -2.37
N LEU A 267 13.26 15.53 -1.72
CA LEU A 267 14.42 14.64 -1.53
C LEU A 267 14.86 13.91 -2.81
N THR A 268 14.19 14.14 -3.94
CA THR A 268 14.69 13.70 -5.25
C THR A 268 15.77 14.64 -5.81
N GLY A 269 15.96 15.83 -5.21
CA GLY A 269 16.90 16.84 -5.66
C GLY A 269 16.43 17.70 -6.82
N LYS A 270 15.15 17.57 -7.26
CA LYS A 270 14.62 18.36 -8.38
C LYS A 270 14.26 19.82 -8.02
N TYR A 271 14.12 20.13 -6.72
CA TYR A 271 13.82 21.47 -6.21
C TYR A 271 15.00 22.00 -5.41
N ARG A 272 15.97 22.63 -6.08
CA ARG A 272 17.20 23.12 -5.45
C ARG A 272 17.15 24.60 -5.10
N SER A 273 16.34 25.35 -5.85
CA SER A 273 16.13 26.77 -5.65
C SER A 273 14.64 27.11 -5.71
N LYS A 274 14.30 28.37 -5.44
CA LYS A 274 12.93 28.84 -5.63
C LYS A 274 12.52 28.86 -7.11
N ASP A 275 13.48 28.98 -8.01
CA ASP A 275 13.25 29.05 -9.45
C ASP A 275 12.86 27.68 -10.04
N ASP A 276 13.15 26.58 -9.32
CA ASP A 276 12.74 25.23 -9.70
C ASP A 276 11.27 24.92 -9.33
N LEU A 277 10.63 25.83 -8.58
CA LEU A 277 9.27 25.66 -8.12
C LEU A 277 8.28 26.09 -9.22
N ASN A 278 7.21 25.35 -9.36
CA ASN A 278 6.11 25.66 -10.26
C ASN A 278 4.77 25.70 -9.49
N ALA A 279 3.65 25.91 -10.19
CA ALA A 279 2.32 26.04 -9.57
C ALA A 279 1.66 24.70 -9.22
N ASP A 280 2.34 23.55 -9.42
CA ASP A 280 1.75 22.27 -9.05
C ASP A 280 1.70 22.08 -7.51
N ALA A 281 0.72 21.31 -7.05
CA ALA A 281 0.47 21.13 -5.61
C ALA A 281 1.65 20.48 -4.85
N ARG A 282 2.50 19.69 -5.52
CA ARG A 282 3.69 19.08 -4.92
C ARG A 282 4.80 20.09 -4.77
N SER A 283 5.02 20.90 -5.79
CA SER A 283 6.00 21.98 -5.79
C SER A 283 5.70 22.99 -4.68
N ILE A 284 4.43 23.40 -4.54
CA ILE A 284 4.00 24.30 -3.46
C ILE A 284 4.34 23.71 -2.08
N ARG A 285 4.08 22.40 -1.86
CA ARG A 285 4.42 21.75 -0.58
C ARG A 285 5.93 21.59 -0.39
N ALA A 286 6.67 21.30 -1.45
CA ALA A 286 8.13 21.16 -1.42
C ALA A 286 8.84 22.49 -1.14
N ALA A 287 8.21 23.62 -1.47
CA ALA A 287 8.77 24.97 -1.25
C ALA A 287 9.16 25.23 0.22
N ALA A 288 8.45 24.65 1.19
CA ALA A 288 8.78 24.77 2.61
C ALA A 288 10.17 24.20 2.95
N TYR A 289 10.69 23.29 2.14
CA TYR A 289 11.97 22.64 2.34
C TYR A 289 13.13 23.33 1.59
N VAL A 290 12.84 24.28 0.70
CA VAL A 290 13.85 25.06 -0.03
C VAL A 290 14.44 26.14 0.89
N ASN A 291 15.28 25.72 1.80
CA ASN A 291 15.93 26.55 2.83
C ASN A 291 17.34 26.01 3.14
N ARG A 292 18.08 26.66 4.06
CA ARG A 292 19.46 26.26 4.42
C ARG A 292 19.55 24.81 4.93
N ARG A 293 18.56 24.34 5.72
CA ARG A 293 18.52 22.94 6.19
C ARG A 293 18.30 21.99 5.02
N GLY A 294 17.33 22.26 4.16
CA GLY A 294 17.08 21.46 2.98
C GLY A 294 18.28 21.35 2.06
N GLN A 295 19.01 22.47 1.83
CA GLN A 295 20.24 22.46 1.02
C GLN A 295 21.33 21.56 1.61
N ARG A 296 21.53 21.57 2.95
CA ARG A 296 22.49 20.66 3.60
C ARG A 296 22.07 19.19 3.42
N VAL A 297 20.79 18.89 3.56
CA VAL A 297 20.27 17.54 3.36
C VAL A 297 20.47 17.08 1.92
N LEU A 298 20.14 17.92 0.93
CA LEU A 298 20.36 17.59 -0.48
C LEU A 298 21.84 17.39 -0.80
N ALA A 299 22.74 18.23 -0.29
CA ALA A 299 24.17 18.07 -0.51
C ALA A 299 24.72 16.76 0.08
N ALA A 300 24.22 16.33 1.24
CA ALA A 300 24.59 15.04 1.81
C ALA A 300 24.02 13.87 1.00
N LEU A 301 22.75 13.97 0.54
CA LEU A 301 22.15 12.97 -0.33
C LEU A 301 22.91 12.83 -1.66
N ASP A 302 23.32 13.93 -2.28
CA ASP A 302 24.09 13.92 -3.54
C ASP A 302 25.43 13.18 -3.36
N ARG A 303 26.15 13.46 -2.27
CA ARG A 303 27.43 12.81 -1.99
C ARG A 303 27.25 11.31 -1.78
N VAL A 304 26.31 10.92 -0.90
CA VAL A 304 26.06 9.52 -0.64
C VAL A 304 25.52 8.79 -1.89
N ALA A 305 24.71 9.47 -2.70
CA ALA A 305 24.20 8.93 -3.96
C ALA A 305 25.34 8.65 -4.96
N ALA A 306 26.33 9.57 -5.06
CA ALA A 306 27.49 9.36 -5.90
C ALA A 306 28.35 8.16 -5.44
N GLU A 307 28.52 7.96 -4.12
CA GLU A 307 29.25 6.80 -3.56
C GLU A 307 28.56 5.47 -3.86
N HIS A 308 27.24 5.46 -4.05
CA HIS A 308 26.42 4.26 -4.36
C HIS A 308 26.02 4.16 -5.84
N GLU A 309 26.53 5.03 -6.72
CA GLU A 309 26.11 5.11 -8.14
C GLU A 309 24.58 5.12 -8.29
N SER A 310 23.89 5.88 -7.43
CA SER A 310 22.44 5.86 -7.27
C SER A 310 21.86 7.28 -7.25
N SER A 311 20.57 7.41 -6.98
CA SER A 311 19.88 8.70 -6.92
C SER A 311 19.69 9.19 -5.47
N PRO A 312 19.57 10.51 -5.25
CA PRO A 312 19.16 11.05 -3.95
C PRO A 312 17.86 10.47 -3.42
N ALA A 313 16.89 10.18 -4.30
CA ALA A 313 15.64 9.52 -3.93
C ALA A 313 15.85 8.12 -3.36
N SER A 314 16.71 7.32 -4.01
CA SER A 314 17.04 5.96 -3.56
C SER A 314 17.73 6.00 -2.20
N ILE A 315 18.66 6.95 -1.97
CA ILE A 315 19.34 7.13 -0.68
C ILE A 315 18.37 7.56 0.41
N ALA A 316 17.44 8.48 0.12
CA ALA A 316 16.44 8.91 1.10
C ALA A 316 15.52 7.75 1.55
N ILE A 317 15.11 6.88 0.63
CA ILE A 317 14.33 5.69 0.95
C ILE A 317 15.21 4.64 1.67
N ALA A 318 16.46 4.43 1.25
CA ALA A 318 17.39 3.51 1.91
C ALA A 318 17.66 3.92 3.36
N TRP A 319 17.75 5.25 3.64
CA TRP A 319 17.86 5.77 4.99
C TRP A 319 16.64 5.38 5.85
N LEU A 320 15.43 5.49 5.32
CA LEU A 320 14.21 5.03 6.00
C LEU A 320 14.28 3.51 6.25
N LEU A 321 14.65 2.73 5.25
CA LEU A 321 14.74 1.27 5.35
C LEU A 321 15.81 0.78 6.35
N ALA A 322 16.79 1.62 6.68
CA ALA A 322 17.79 1.34 7.72
C ALA A 322 17.27 1.64 9.14
N LYS A 323 16.12 2.32 9.29
CA LYS A 323 15.52 2.60 10.61
C LYS A 323 14.77 1.36 11.13
N ARG A 324 14.86 1.15 12.44
CA ARG A 324 14.19 0.03 13.11
C ARG A 324 12.67 0.08 12.88
N ASN A 325 12.07 -1.08 12.64
CA ASN A 325 10.65 -1.30 12.39
C ASN A 325 10.10 -0.69 11.08
N VAL A 326 10.87 0.09 10.33
CA VAL A 326 10.44 0.52 8.99
C VAL A 326 10.43 -0.68 8.06
N VAL A 327 9.26 -1.01 7.53
CA VAL A 327 9.05 -2.17 6.66
C VAL A 327 9.01 -1.76 5.20
N ALA A 328 8.14 -0.82 4.84
CA ALA A 328 7.96 -0.38 3.48
C ALA A 328 7.59 1.12 3.44
N PRO A 329 8.55 2.02 3.18
CA PRO A 329 8.24 3.42 2.92
C PRO A 329 7.29 3.56 1.75
N VAL A 330 6.30 4.46 1.89
CA VAL A 330 5.31 4.73 0.84
C VAL A 330 5.83 5.84 -0.07
N ALA A 331 6.11 5.49 -1.31
CA ALA A 331 6.57 6.44 -2.32
C ALA A 331 5.75 6.31 -3.60
N SER A 332 5.43 7.45 -4.22
CA SER A 332 4.65 7.52 -5.46
C SER A 332 5.52 7.88 -6.63
N ALA A 333 5.24 7.30 -7.80
CA ALA A 333 5.77 7.70 -9.08
C ALA A 333 4.67 8.37 -9.91
N SER A 334 5.01 9.41 -10.68
CA SER A 334 4.12 10.04 -11.67
C SER A 334 4.47 9.67 -13.11
N ARG A 335 5.55 8.91 -13.30
CA ARG A 335 5.99 8.33 -14.56
C ARG A 335 6.63 6.96 -14.30
N PRO A 336 6.50 5.99 -15.21
CA PRO A 336 7.04 4.63 -15.05
C PRO A 336 8.55 4.59 -14.73
N GLU A 337 9.35 5.44 -15.38
CA GLU A 337 10.82 5.47 -15.24
C GLU A 337 11.28 5.82 -13.82
N GLN A 338 10.43 6.47 -13.04
CA GLN A 338 10.74 6.81 -11.63
C GLN A 338 10.69 5.59 -10.72
N VAL A 339 10.00 4.53 -11.11
CA VAL A 339 9.81 3.32 -10.30
C VAL A 339 11.16 2.65 -10.00
N ASP A 340 12.06 2.62 -10.96
CA ASP A 340 13.37 1.95 -10.82
C ASP A 340 14.21 2.57 -9.70
N ALA A 341 14.26 3.90 -9.65
CA ALA A 341 14.98 4.61 -8.60
C ALA A 341 14.38 4.35 -7.20
N LEU A 342 13.05 4.16 -7.12
CA LEU A 342 12.38 3.82 -5.88
C LEU A 342 12.74 2.39 -5.44
N LEU A 343 12.68 1.44 -6.36
CA LEU A 343 12.97 0.02 -6.10
C LEU A 343 14.44 -0.21 -5.79
N ALA A 344 15.36 0.50 -6.45
CA ALA A 344 16.81 0.39 -6.21
C ALA A 344 17.19 0.65 -4.73
N ALA A 345 16.40 1.45 -4.02
CA ALA A 345 16.63 1.75 -2.60
C ALA A 345 16.71 0.51 -1.71
N ALA A 346 15.96 -0.54 -2.03
CA ALA A 346 15.92 -1.78 -1.26
C ALA A 346 17.25 -2.55 -1.28
N GLY A 347 18.05 -2.38 -2.34
CA GLY A 347 19.38 -2.97 -2.49
C GLY A 347 20.51 -2.19 -1.81
N ILE A 348 20.29 -0.92 -1.47
CA ILE A 348 21.31 -0.04 -0.92
C ILE A 348 21.53 -0.34 0.57
N ARG A 349 22.79 -0.49 0.97
CA ARG A 349 23.21 -0.65 2.36
C ARG A 349 24.07 0.53 2.77
N LEU A 350 23.46 1.48 3.49
CA LEU A 350 24.17 2.64 4.01
C LEU A 350 25.13 2.26 5.13
N THR A 351 26.35 2.77 5.09
CA THR A 351 27.31 2.60 6.18
C THR A 351 26.89 3.40 7.42
N ARG A 352 27.45 3.05 8.57
CA ARG A 352 27.23 3.80 9.82
C ARG A 352 27.60 5.29 9.68
N ALA A 353 28.68 5.58 8.98
CA ALA A 353 29.13 6.98 8.75
C ALA A 353 28.10 7.75 7.93
N GLN A 354 27.60 7.16 6.83
CA GLN A 354 26.56 7.77 5.99
C GLN A 354 25.26 7.99 6.76
N MET A 355 24.84 6.99 7.57
CA MET A 355 23.65 7.14 8.43
C MET A 355 23.79 8.29 9.43
N LEU A 356 24.95 8.37 10.14
CA LEU A 356 25.21 9.45 11.09
C LEU A 356 25.26 10.83 10.42
N GLU A 357 25.80 10.89 9.22
CA GLU A 357 25.85 12.13 8.45
C GLU A 357 24.44 12.60 8.06
N LEU A 358 23.64 11.71 7.45
CA LEU A 358 22.26 12.01 7.07
C LEU A 358 21.39 12.37 8.29
N ASP A 359 21.59 11.69 9.42
CA ASP A 359 20.92 12.02 10.68
C ASP A 359 21.29 13.43 11.15
N ARG A 360 22.58 13.79 11.16
CA ARG A 360 23.07 15.10 11.61
C ARG A 360 22.59 16.27 10.75
N VAL A 361 22.61 16.14 9.42
CA VAL A 361 22.20 17.24 8.53
C VAL A 361 20.69 17.44 8.49
N SER A 362 19.93 16.45 8.92
CA SER A 362 18.45 16.43 8.94
C SER A 362 17.83 16.74 10.31
N GLU A 363 18.63 17.00 11.34
CA GLU A 363 18.23 17.55 12.65
C GLU A 363 17.77 19.06 12.62
#